data_bd850412a14d6fd384fd7bf4937da3c3
#
_entry.id   bd850412a14d6fd384fd7bf4937da3c3
#
_cell.length_a   1.000
_cell.length_b   1.000
_cell.length_c   1.000
_cell.angle_alpha   90.00
_cell.angle_beta   90.00
_cell.angle_gamma   90.00
#
_symmetry.space_group_name_H-M   'P 1'
#
loop_
_entity.id
_entity.type
_entity.pdbx_description
1 polymer ?
#
loop_
_entity_poly.entity_id
_entity_poly.type
_entity_poly.pdbx_seq_one_letter_code
_entity_poly.pdbx_strand_id
1 'polypeptide(L)'
;FQAEDGIRDSVASRGLGDVYKRQINADLFLVIAFRKIPKEVWSIPNKGTINLHTSLLPDYRGAAPINWTLINGDKSTGISTFFINEEIDQGDIILQKSINLDKDTTAAQLHQKMILESIILINNTLSKTQDGLIEKTTQNDNSDLRKAPKISKELLKIDFDKDIYSVHNLIRGLSPFLENNELLSGVEICPSAWFFLNNRRIKVQKTLITEVKNPNSRIDTDNKSYLHINFKDKALSLEIIQPEGKKSMDIMSFLQGNSIGNSDVIS
;
A
#
# COMPACT_ATOMS: atom_id res chain seq x y z
N PHE A 1 10.00 -16.24 -1.86
CA PHE A 1 10.56 -16.09 -3.22
C PHE A 1 11.15 -14.69 -3.29
N GLN A 2 12.47 -14.58 -3.25
CA GLN A 2 13.18 -13.34 -3.51
C GLN A 2 13.00 -13.03 -4.99
N ALA A 3 12.39 -11.87 -5.30
CA ALA A 3 12.51 -11.29 -6.62
C ALA A 3 13.98 -10.86 -6.77
N GLU A 4 14.72 -11.53 -7.63
CA GLU A 4 16.05 -11.08 -8.01
C GLU A 4 15.94 -9.71 -8.72
N ASP A 5 16.30 -8.67 -7.99
CA ASP A 5 16.66 -7.38 -8.55
C ASP A 5 17.93 -7.59 -9.40
N GLY A 6 17.77 -7.66 -10.72
CA GLY A 6 18.96 -7.70 -11.54
C GLY A 6 18.87 -8.29 -12.94
N ILE A 7 17.70 -8.64 -13.45
CA ILE A 7 17.60 -8.90 -14.89
C ILE A 7 17.46 -7.57 -15.61
N ARG A 8 18.60 -6.99 -15.97
CA ARG A 8 18.64 -5.86 -16.91
C ARG A 8 17.83 -6.24 -18.15
N ASP A 9 16.91 -5.37 -18.53
CA ASP A 9 16.10 -5.41 -19.73
C ASP A 9 16.95 -5.47 -21.02
N SER A 10 17.57 -6.62 -21.29
CA SER A 10 18.11 -6.90 -22.62
C SER A 10 17.05 -7.61 -23.44
N VAL A 11 16.89 -7.21 -24.69
CA VAL A 11 15.95 -7.82 -25.65
C VAL A 11 16.13 -9.35 -25.74
N ALA A 12 17.36 -9.83 -25.51
CA ALA A 12 17.70 -11.25 -25.50
C ALA A 12 17.10 -12.02 -24.29
N SER A 13 17.02 -11.40 -23.10
CA SER A 13 16.43 -12.05 -21.92
C SER A 13 14.89 -12.12 -21.99
N ARG A 14 14.25 -11.18 -22.71
CA ARG A 14 12.80 -11.23 -22.98
C ARG A 14 12.45 -12.42 -23.89
N GLY A 15 13.23 -12.66 -24.96
CA GLY A 15 12.99 -13.77 -25.88
C GLY A 15 13.12 -15.16 -25.23
N LEU A 16 14.13 -15.37 -24.36
CA LEU A 16 14.31 -16.65 -23.66
C LEU A 16 13.17 -16.95 -22.67
N GLY A 17 12.71 -15.96 -21.92
CA GLY A 17 11.59 -16.12 -20.99
C GLY A 17 10.29 -16.52 -21.71
N ASP A 18 10.04 -15.94 -22.87
CA ASP A 18 8.84 -16.21 -23.67
C ASP A 18 8.89 -17.58 -24.37
N VAL A 19 10.07 -18.01 -24.84
CA VAL A 19 10.29 -19.35 -25.38
C VAL A 19 10.09 -20.41 -24.31
N TYR A 20 10.62 -20.21 -23.11
CA TYR A 20 10.46 -21.13 -21.99
C TYR A 20 8.99 -21.25 -21.56
N LYS A 21 8.25 -20.15 -21.47
CA LYS A 21 6.84 -20.15 -21.12
C LYS A 21 5.94 -20.87 -22.14
N ARG A 22 6.28 -20.79 -23.43
CA ARG A 22 5.60 -21.55 -24.50
C ARG A 22 5.83 -23.06 -24.42
N GLN A 23 6.92 -23.49 -23.80
CA GLN A 23 7.20 -24.91 -23.57
C GLN A 23 6.37 -25.51 -22.41
N ILE A 24 5.84 -24.66 -21.51
CA ILE A 24 4.93 -25.07 -20.45
C ILE A 24 3.53 -25.10 -21.05
N ASN A 25 3.04 -26.29 -21.36
CA ASN A 25 1.67 -26.50 -21.87
C ASN A 25 0.66 -26.38 -20.72
N ALA A 26 0.45 -25.14 -20.21
CA ALA A 26 -0.47 -24.85 -19.14
C ALA A 26 -1.83 -24.39 -19.70
N ASP A 27 -2.91 -24.89 -19.13
CA ASP A 27 -4.27 -24.51 -19.51
C ASP A 27 -4.66 -23.10 -19.03
N LEU A 28 -4.06 -22.66 -17.93
CA LEU A 28 -4.32 -21.36 -17.28
C LEU A 28 -3.03 -20.78 -16.72
N PHE A 29 -2.85 -19.46 -16.84
CA PHE A 29 -1.84 -18.73 -16.08
C PHE A 29 -2.49 -17.95 -14.95
N LEU A 30 -1.87 -18.00 -13.76
CA LEU A 30 -2.18 -17.15 -12.63
C LEU A 30 -1.02 -16.18 -12.40
N VAL A 31 -1.35 -14.89 -12.35
CA VAL A 31 -0.39 -13.80 -12.17
C VAL A 31 -0.69 -13.07 -10.87
N ILE A 32 0.33 -12.84 -10.06
CA ILE A 32 0.24 -12.09 -8.82
C ILE A 32 1.38 -11.08 -8.79
N ALA A 33 1.07 -9.79 -8.60
CA ALA A 33 2.05 -8.72 -8.48
C ALA A 33 3.06 -8.68 -9.65
N PHE A 34 2.60 -8.33 -10.86
CA PHE A 34 3.44 -8.37 -12.05
C PHE A 34 3.51 -7.02 -12.78
N ARG A 35 4.60 -6.81 -13.54
CA ARG A 35 4.70 -5.75 -14.55
C ARG A 35 3.82 -6.11 -15.77
N LYS A 36 3.59 -5.16 -16.69
CA LYS A 36 2.82 -5.41 -17.93
C LYS A 36 3.37 -6.64 -18.66
N ILE A 37 2.53 -7.68 -18.82
CA ILE A 37 2.86 -8.90 -19.55
C ILE A 37 2.53 -8.68 -21.03
N PRO A 38 3.43 -9.01 -21.96
CA PRO A 38 3.16 -8.93 -23.40
C PRO A 38 1.99 -9.84 -23.82
N LYS A 39 1.26 -9.44 -24.85
CA LYS A 39 0.12 -10.20 -25.39
C LYS A 39 0.51 -11.62 -25.80
N GLU A 40 1.67 -11.77 -26.39
CA GLU A 40 2.24 -13.05 -26.84
C GLU A 40 2.46 -14.04 -25.70
N VAL A 41 2.45 -13.57 -24.44
CA VAL A 41 2.61 -14.41 -23.25
C VAL A 41 1.27 -14.67 -22.57
N TRP A 42 0.48 -13.62 -22.28
CA TRP A 42 -0.77 -13.84 -21.57
C TRP A 42 -1.86 -14.52 -22.41
N SER A 43 -1.73 -14.54 -23.72
CA SER A 43 -2.65 -15.24 -24.63
C SER A 43 -2.31 -16.73 -24.89
N ILE A 44 -1.22 -17.25 -24.29
CA ILE A 44 -0.80 -18.64 -24.49
C ILE A 44 -1.81 -19.66 -23.94
N PRO A 45 -2.30 -19.55 -22.69
CA PRO A 45 -3.15 -20.59 -22.12
C PRO A 45 -4.57 -20.54 -22.67
N ASN A 46 -5.12 -21.72 -23.00
CA ASN A 46 -6.46 -21.85 -23.60
C ASN A 46 -7.58 -21.33 -22.70
N LYS A 47 -7.41 -21.42 -21.37
CA LYS A 47 -8.36 -20.90 -20.37
C LYS A 47 -8.07 -19.45 -19.98
N GLY A 48 -7.05 -18.81 -20.60
CA GLY A 48 -6.66 -17.43 -20.39
C GLY A 48 -5.69 -17.24 -19.25
N THR A 49 -5.41 -15.98 -18.94
CA THR A 49 -4.51 -15.55 -17.86
C THR A 49 -5.30 -14.72 -16.86
N ILE A 50 -5.28 -15.14 -15.60
CA ILE A 50 -5.97 -14.48 -14.48
C ILE A 50 -4.94 -13.70 -13.68
N ASN A 51 -5.32 -12.48 -13.27
CA ASN A 51 -4.54 -11.69 -12.31
C ASN A 51 -5.33 -11.51 -11.01
N LEU A 52 -4.61 -11.44 -9.89
CA LEU A 52 -5.10 -10.98 -8.61
C LEU A 52 -4.72 -9.52 -8.41
N HIS A 53 -5.71 -8.66 -8.23
CA HIS A 53 -5.53 -7.24 -7.95
C HIS A 53 -6.01 -6.87 -6.55
N THR A 54 -5.27 -6.00 -5.86
CA THR A 54 -5.52 -5.66 -4.45
C THR A 54 -6.45 -4.46 -4.29
N SER A 55 -7.54 -4.43 -5.07
CA SER A 55 -8.66 -3.51 -4.90
C SER A 55 -9.98 -4.17 -5.33
N LEU A 56 -11.10 -3.48 -5.07
CA LEU A 56 -12.38 -3.78 -5.70
C LEU A 56 -12.42 -3.06 -7.06
N LEU A 57 -12.02 -3.76 -8.12
CA LEU A 57 -12.10 -3.24 -9.48
C LEU A 57 -13.56 -2.87 -9.83
N PRO A 58 -13.79 -1.79 -10.59
CA PRO A 58 -12.83 -1.02 -11.40
C PRO A 58 -12.06 0.08 -10.64
N ASP A 59 -12.35 0.33 -9.36
CA ASP A 59 -11.62 1.32 -8.57
C ASP A 59 -10.16 0.88 -8.30
N TYR A 60 -9.26 1.85 -8.23
CA TYR A 60 -7.85 1.68 -7.89
C TYR A 60 -7.08 0.77 -8.85
N ARG A 61 -7.40 0.82 -10.15
CA ARG A 61 -6.50 0.28 -11.18
C ARG A 61 -5.14 0.94 -11.08
N GLY A 62 -4.05 0.15 -11.18
CA GLY A 62 -2.68 0.66 -11.18
C GLY A 62 -1.76 0.02 -10.16
N ALA A 63 -0.65 0.70 -9.84
CA ALA A 63 0.51 0.11 -9.19
C ALA A 63 0.45 0.04 -7.66
N ALA A 64 -0.39 0.87 -6.99
CA ALA A 64 -0.37 1.01 -5.53
C ALA A 64 -1.77 1.05 -4.88
N PRO A 65 -2.68 0.10 -5.20
CA PRO A 65 -4.07 0.13 -4.71
C PRO A 65 -4.18 0.10 -3.19
N ILE A 66 -3.36 -0.68 -2.49
CA ILE A 66 -3.34 -0.75 -1.01
C ILE A 66 -3.08 0.63 -0.41
N ASN A 67 -2.06 1.33 -0.92
CA ASN A 67 -1.68 2.64 -0.40
C ASN A 67 -2.78 3.68 -0.66
N TRP A 68 -3.26 3.76 -1.90
CA TRP A 68 -4.22 4.80 -2.29
C TRP A 68 -5.57 4.63 -1.62
N THR A 69 -6.04 3.41 -1.38
CA THR A 69 -7.24 3.16 -0.57
C THR A 69 -7.13 3.79 0.82
N LEU A 70 -5.98 3.60 1.49
CA LEU A 70 -5.75 4.13 2.83
C LEU A 70 -5.50 5.64 2.83
N ILE A 71 -4.73 6.15 1.88
CA ILE A 71 -4.46 7.60 1.71
C ILE A 71 -5.75 8.36 1.46
N ASN A 72 -6.67 7.81 0.68
CA ASN A 72 -7.97 8.41 0.42
C ASN A 72 -8.97 8.27 1.60
N GLY A 73 -8.61 7.53 2.64
CA GLY A 73 -9.44 7.39 3.84
C GLY A 73 -10.66 6.50 3.66
N ASP A 74 -10.62 5.55 2.75
CA ASP A 74 -11.71 4.62 2.52
C ASP A 74 -12.01 3.77 3.76
N LYS A 75 -13.27 3.40 3.93
CA LYS A 75 -13.74 2.53 5.02
C LYS A 75 -13.77 1.05 4.63
N SER A 76 -13.62 0.77 3.34
CA SER A 76 -13.56 -0.59 2.80
C SER A 76 -12.72 -0.62 1.53
N THR A 77 -12.18 -1.78 1.24
CA THR A 77 -11.45 -2.11 0.01
C THR A 77 -11.73 -3.57 -0.33
N GLY A 78 -10.87 -4.20 -1.10
CA GLY A 78 -10.96 -5.63 -1.36
C GLY A 78 -9.89 -6.15 -2.29
N ILE A 79 -10.15 -7.33 -2.78
CA ILE A 79 -9.32 -8.01 -3.77
C ILE A 79 -10.21 -8.50 -4.91
N SER A 80 -9.67 -8.52 -6.12
CA SER A 80 -10.37 -8.96 -7.33
C SER A 80 -9.51 -9.96 -8.11
N THR A 81 -10.10 -11.02 -8.60
CA THR A 81 -9.53 -11.83 -9.67
C THR A 81 -10.20 -11.46 -10.99
N PHE A 82 -9.42 -11.29 -12.04
CA PHE A 82 -9.91 -10.88 -13.35
C PHE A 82 -9.05 -11.45 -14.48
N PHE A 83 -9.58 -11.56 -15.69
CA PHE A 83 -8.82 -11.96 -16.87
C PHE A 83 -7.96 -10.81 -17.35
N ILE A 84 -6.69 -11.09 -17.70
CA ILE A 84 -5.81 -10.10 -18.34
C ILE A 84 -6.26 -9.88 -19.77
N ASN A 85 -6.26 -8.63 -20.20
CA ASN A 85 -6.45 -8.19 -21.58
C ASN A 85 -5.35 -7.19 -22.00
N GLU A 86 -5.54 -6.45 -23.09
CA GLU A 86 -4.56 -5.48 -23.60
C GLU A 86 -4.41 -4.25 -22.70
N GLU A 87 -5.46 -3.90 -21.96
CA GLU A 87 -5.52 -2.75 -21.08
C GLU A 87 -5.13 -3.12 -19.65
N ILE A 88 -4.48 -2.19 -18.94
CA ILE A 88 -4.00 -2.44 -17.58
C ILE A 88 -5.18 -2.51 -16.61
N ASP A 89 -5.35 -3.65 -15.93
CA ASP A 89 -6.35 -3.92 -14.89
C ASP A 89 -7.81 -3.70 -15.34
N GLN A 90 -8.11 -3.87 -16.65
CA GLN A 90 -9.43 -3.61 -17.23
C GLN A 90 -10.15 -4.85 -17.77
N GLY A 91 -9.59 -6.03 -17.63
CA GLY A 91 -10.24 -7.25 -18.07
C GLY A 91 -11.44 -7.65 -17.21
N ASP A 92 -12.22 -8.63 -17.69
CA ASP A 92 -13.44 -9.07 -17.03
C ASP A 92 -13.18 -9.64 -15.63
N ILE A 93 -13.91 -9.15 -14.65
CA ILE A 93 -13.84 -9.59 -13.25
C ILE A 93 -14.46 -10.99 -13.14
N ILE A 94 -13.80 -11.86 -12.37
CA ILE A 94 -14.26 -13.22 -12.07
C ILE A 94 -14.87 -13.28 -10.67
N LEU A 95 -14.11 -12.90 -9.66
CA LEU A 95 -14.54 -12.86 -8.27
C LEU A 95 -13.96 -11.65 -7.55
N GLN A 96 -14.69 -11.20 -6.54
CA GLN A 96 -14.26 -10.12 -5.65
C GLN A 96 -14.54 -10.48 -4.20
N LYS A 97 -13.69 -9.98 -3.31
CA LYS A 97 -13.87 -10.07 -1.85
C LYS A 97 -13.67 -8.69 -1.25
N SER A 98 -14.70 -8.20 -0.57
CA SER A 98 -14.62 -6.93 0.18
C SER A 98 -13.94 -7.13 1.54
N ILE A 99 -13.21 -6.10 1.98
CA ILE A 99 -12.45 -6.05 3.23
C ILE A 99 -12.77 -4.72 3.92
N ASN A 100 -13.32 -4.77 5.13
CA ASN A 100 -13.54 -3.58 5.95
C ASN A 100 -12.23 -3.10 6.56
N LEU A 101 -12.09 -1.77 6.67
CA LEU A 101 -10.93 -1.07 7.18
C LEU A 101 -11.27 -0.32 8.46
N ASP A 102 -10.44 -0.48 9.48
CA ASP A 102 -10.48 0.35 10.66
C ASP A 102 -9.76 1.68 10.38
N LYS A 103 -10.11 2.72 11.15
CA LYS A 103 -9.59 4.08 10.97
C LYS A 103 -8.06 4.17 11.07
N ASP A 104 -7.43 3.27 11.81
CA ASP A 104 -5.99 3.25 12.07
C ASP A 104 -5.26 2.12 11.33
N THR A 105 -5.97 1.32 10.47
CA THR A 105 -5.35 0.25 9.69
C THR A 105 -4.21 0.78 8.84
N THR A 106 -3.03 0.16 8.96
CA THR A 106 -1.83 0.51 8.21
C THR A 106 -1.71 -0.26 6.89
N ALA A 107 -0.84 0.21 5.99
CA ALA A 107 -0.57 -0.49 4.73
C ALA A 107 -0.02 -1.91 4.96
N ALA A 108 0.85 -2.10 5.96
CA ALA A 108 1.39 -3.41 6.31
C ALA A 108 0.30 -4.37 6.82
N GLN A 109 -0.58 -3.90 7.70
CA GLN A 109 -1.70 -4.70 8.23
C GLN A 109 -2.69 -5.09 7.13
N LEU A 110 -3.04 -4.13 6.25
CA LEU A 110 -3.92 -4.40 5.13
C LEU A 110 -3.30 -5.39 4.16
N HIS A 111 -2.01 -5.25 3.86
CA HIS A 111 -1.28 -6.19 3.02
C HIS A 111 -1.33 -7.62 3.56
N GLN A 112 -1.05 -7.82 4.85
CA GLN A 112 -1.14 -9.15 5.47
C GLN A 112 -2.56 -9.72 5.41
N LYS A 113 -3.57 -8.91 5.70
CA LYS A 113 -4.98 -9.34 5.61
C LYS A 113 -5.35 -9.75 4.18
N MET A 114 -4.89 -8.97 3.18
CA MET A 114 -5.12 -9.29 1.77
C MET A 114 -4.42 -10.58 1.32
N ILE A 115 -3.23 -10.90 1.84
CA ILE A 115 -2.57 -12.18 1.55
C ILE A 115 -3.46 -13.36 1.97
N LEU A 116 -3.99 -13.33 3.19
CA LEU A 116 -4.85 -14.40 3.70
C LEU A 116 -6.15 -14.55 2.89
N GLU A 117 -6.84 -13.45 2.61
CA GLU A 117 -8.05 -13.44 1.80
C GLU A 117 -7.79 -13.85 0.35
N SER A 118 -6.61 -13.54 -0.18
CA SER A 118 -6.19 -13.88 -1.55
C SER A 118 -6.09 -15.39 -1.76
N ILE A 119 -5.61 -16.13 -0.76
CA ILE A 119 -5.52 -17.59 -0.83
C ILE A 119 -6.91 -18.19 -1.05
N ILE A 120 -7.90 -17.71 -0.31
CA ILE A 120 -9.29 -18.18 -0.41
C ILE A 120 -9.87 -17.79 -1.79
N LEU A 121 -9.71 -16.54 -2.19
CA LEU A 121 -10.27 -16.03 -3.44
C LEU A 121 -9.67 -16.74 -4.68
N ILE A 122 -8.34 -16.95 -4.67
CA ILE A 122 -7.64 -17.66 -5.75
C ILE A 122 -8.15 -19.10 -5.87
N ASN A 123 -8.24 -19.84 -4.75
CA ASN A 123 -8.73 -21.22 -4.76
C ASN A 123 -10.17 -21.31 -5.32
N ASN A 124 -11.06 -20.40 -4.89
CA ASN A 124 -12.42 -20.34 -5.43
C ASN A 124 -12.44 -20.00 -6.93
N THR A 125 -11.55 -19.10 -7.37
CA THR A 125 -11.42 -18.74 -8.78
C THR A 125 -10.94 -19.93 -9.62
N LEU A 126 -9.93 -20.65 -9.14
CA LEU A 126 -9.39 -21.82 -9.82
C LEU A 126 -10.43 -22.96 -9.92
N SER A 127 -11.15 -23.25 -8.84
CA SER A 127 -12.25 -24.25 -8.87
C SER A 127 -13.32 -23.89 -9.89
N LYS A 128 -13.80 -22.64 -9.91
CA LYS A 128 -14.78 -22.18 -10.90
C LYS A 128 -14.24 -22.26 -12.34
N THR A 129 -12.94 -21.98 -12.53
CA THR A 129 -12.29 -22.10 -13.85
C THR A 129 -12.21 -23.55 -14.31
N GLN A 130 -11.93 -24.46 -13.40
CA GLN A 130 -11.82 -25.90 -13.69
C GLN A 130 -13.20 -26.48 -14.06
N ASP A 131 -14.23 -26.09 -13.34
CA ASP A 131 -15.60 -26.57 -13.52
C ASP A 131 -16.33 -25.92 -14.72
N GLY A 132 -15.72 -24.92 -15.38
CA GLY A 132 -16.33 -24.15 -16.46
C GLY A 132 -17.45 -23.20 -16.00
N LEU A 133 -17.53 -22.90 -14.70
CA LEU A 133 -18.58 -22.11 -14.05
C LEU A 133 -18.20 -20.62 -13.87
N ILE A 134 -17.34 -20.08 -14.73
CA ILE A 134 -16.94 -18.67 -14.64
C ILE A 134 -18.03 -17.77 -15.22
N GLU A 135 -18.60 -16.95 -14.37
CA GLU A 135 -19.37 -15.78 -14.78
C GLU A 135 -18.41 -14.58 -14.86
N LYS A 136 -18.38 -13.91 -16.02
CA LYS A 136 -17.52 -12.76 -16.28
C LYS A 136 -18.33 -11.48 -16.12
N THR A 137 -17.80 -10.54 -15.34
CA THR A 137 -18.38 -9.21 -15.21
C THR A 137 -17.48 -8.20 -15.89
N THR A 138 -17.95 -7.58 -16.96
CA THR A 138 -17.21 -6.55 -17.67
C THR A 138 -17.12 -5.29 -16.81
N GLN A 139 -15.93 -4.71 -16.74
CA GLN A 139 -15.71 -3.49 -15.99
C GLN A 139 -16.27 -2.29 -16.76
N ASN A 140 -17.08 -1.46 -16.10
CA ASN A 140 -17.57 -0.22 -16.68
C ASN A 140 -16.57 0.92 -16.41
N ASP A 141 -16.24 1.67 -17.47
CA ASP A 141 -15.42 2.87 -17.36
C ASP A 141 -16.29 4.09 -17.08
N ASN A 142 -16.36 4.49 -15.82
CA ASN A 142 -16.96 5.75 -15.40
C ASN A 142 -15.86 6.79 -15.20
N SER A 143 -16.19 8.07 -15.44
CA SER A 143 -15.25 9.21 -15.26
C SER A 143 -14.72 9.36 -13.83
N ASP A 144 -15.44 8.82 -12.84
CA ASP A 144 -15.19 9.04 -11.41
C ASP A 144 -14.35 7.93 -10.77
N LEU A 145 -13.81 7.00 -11.56
CA LEU A 145 -12.97 5.90 -11.05
C LEU A 145 -11.66 6.43 -10.44
N ARG A 146 -11.38 6.00 -9.23
CA ARG A 146 -10.14 6.31 -8.55
C ARG A 146 -9.01 5.46 -9.12
N LYS A 147 -7.85 6.10 -9.36
CA LYS A 147 -6.65 5.45 -9.86
C LYS A 147 -5.65 5.23 -8.74
N ALA A 148 -4.80 4.23 -8.89
CA ALA A 148 -3.72 3.91 -7.95
C ALA A 148 -2.34 4.01 -8.62
N PRO A 149 -1.87 5.22 -8.98
CA PRO A 149 -0.56 5.39 -9.57
C PRO A 149 0.55 4.96 -8.61
N LYS A 150 1.74 4.74 -9.14
CA LYS A 150 2.92 4.44 -8.32
C LYS A 150 3.17 5.58 -7.33
N ILE A 151 3.50 5.23 -6.08
CA ILE A 151 3.87 6.20 -5.05
C ILE A 151 5.16 6.92 -5.45
N SER A 152 5.09 8.25 -5.54
CA SER A 152 6.24 9.10 -5.85
C SER A 152 7.01 9.46 -4.59
N LYS A 153 8.28 9.86 -4.75
CA LYS A 153 9.11 10.30 -3.62
C LYS A 153 8.59 11.58 -2.98
N GLU A 154 7.99 12.45 -3.77
CA GLU A 154 7.42 13.73 -3.35
C GLU A 154 6.22 13.51 -2.41
N LEU A 155 5.40 12.49 -2.69
CA LEU A 155 4.26 12.14 -1.85
C LEU A 155 4.65 11.68 -0.45
N LEU A 156 5.89 11.22 -0.27
CA LEU A 156 6.35 10.73 1.04
C LEU A 156 6.58 11.85 2.06
N LYS A 157 6.79 13.09 1.62
CA LYS A 157 6.96 14.23 2.52
C LYS A 157 5.60 14.62 3.09
N ILE A 158 5.53 14.68 4.42
CA ILE A 158 4.32 15.09 5.14
C ILE A 158 4.14 16.59 5.00
N ASP A 159 2.95 16.98 4.56
CA ASP A 159 2.50 18.37 4.51
C ASP A 159 1.51 18.59 5.68
N PHE A 160 1.98 19.26 6.73
CA PHE A 160 1.18 19.52 7.91
C PHE A 160 0.18 20.70 7.74
N ASP A 161 0.15 21.37 6.61
CA ASP A 161 -0.87 22.38 6.31
C ASP A 161 -2.18 21.75 5.81
N LYS A 162 -2.16 20.46 5.46
CA LYS A 162 -3.37 19.67 5.18
C LYS A 162 -4.13 19.38 6.48
N ASP A 163 -5.39 18.95 6.33
CA ASP A 163 -6.19 18.52 7.47
C ASP A 163 -5.59 17.26 8.14
N ILE A 164 -5.89 17.08 9.41
CA ILE A 164 -5.31 16.01 10.24
C ILE A 164 -5.61 14.61 9.70
N TYR A 165 -6.79 14.41 9.10
CA TYR A 165 -7.19 13.09 8.57
C TYR A 165 -6.39 12.77 7.31
N SER A 166 -6.17 13.76 6.43
CA SER A 166 -5.30 13.61 5.27
C SER A 166 -3.87 13.25 5.65
N VAL A 167 -3.32 13.91 6.68
CA VAL A 167 -1.97 13.62 7.19
C VAL A 167 -1.91 12.22 7.81
N HIS A 168 -2.86 11.88 8.68
CA HIS A 168 -2.93 10.55 9.30
C HIS A 168 -3.09 9.44 8.25
N ASN A 169 -3.96 9.64 7.27
CA ASN A 169 -4.19 8.69 6.17
C ASN A 169 -2.95 8.48 5.31
N LEU A 170 -2.20 9.55 5.00
CA LEU A 170 -0.92 9.44 4.30
C LEU A 170 0.06 8.57 5.09
N ILE A 171 0.21 8.85 6.39
CA ILE A 171 1.14 8.11 7.25
C ILE A 171 0.75 6.63 7.32
N ARG A 172 -0.50 6.30 7.67
CA ARG A 172 -0.94 4.92 7.79
C ARG A 172 -0.94 4.19 6.43
N GLY A 173 -1.22 4.90 5.33
CA GLY A 173 -1.19 4.37 3.97
C GLY A 173 0.20 4.06 3.43
N LEU A 174 1.26 4.52 4.09
CA LEU A 174 2.67 4.26 3.77
C LEU A 174 3.42 3.53 4.89
N SER A 175 2.71 3.11 5.92
CA SER A 175 3.29 2.59 7.16
C SER A 175 3.65 1.11 7.07
N PRO A 176 4.88 0.73 7.48
CA PRO A 176 5.29 -0.66 7.66
C PRO A 176 4.82 -1.27 9.00
N PHE A 177 4.13 -0.48 9.85
CA PHE A 177 3.74 -0.93 11.19
C PHE A 177 2.69 -2.05 11.13
N LEU A 178 2.97 -3.13 11.84
CA LEU A 178 2.05 -4.23 12.10
C LEU A 178 1.41 -4.08 13.48
N GLU A 179 1.44 -5.14 14.27
CA GLU A 179 1.02 -5.18 15.66
C GLU A 179 2.23 -5.42 16.57
N ASN A 180 2.09 -5.17 17.88
CA ASN A 180 3.13 -5.45 18.88
C ASN A 180 4.51 -4.82 18.56
N ASN A 181 4.52 -3.62 17.95
CA ASN A 181 5.72 -2.91 17.51
C ASN A 181 6.54 -3.65 16.42
N GLU A 182 5.96 -4.63 15.76
CA GLU A 182 6.57 -5.26 14.60
C GLU A 182 6.41 -4.38 13.34
N LEU A 183 7.42 -4.44 12.48
CA LEU A 183 7.45 -3.73 11.21
C LEU A 183 7.62 -4.72 10.06
N LEU A 184 6.81 -4.55 9.04
CA LEU A 184 6.98 -5.28 7.78
C LEU A 184 8.27 -4.77 7.10
N SER A 185 9.22 -5.68 6.86
CA SER A 185 10.49 -5.36 6.23
C SER A 185 10.56 -5.91 4.80
N GLY A 186 11.33 -5.23 3.95
CA GLY A 186 11.61 -5.72 2.59
C GLY A 186 10.46 -5.59 1.60
N VAL A 187 9.42 -4.82 1.92
CA VAL A 187 8.26 -4.64 1.05
C VAL A 187 8.16 -3.19 0.57
N GLU A 188 8.20 -2.98 -0.74
CA GLU A 188 8.19 -1.64 -1.36
C GLU A 188 6.92 -0.82 -1.07
N ILE A 189 5.81 -1.47 -0.70
CA ILE A 189 4.53 -0.80 -0.42
C ILE A 189 4.55 0.08 0.84
N CYS A 190 5.56 -0.05 1.70
CA CYS A 190 5.62 0.64 2.99
C CYS A 190 6.86 1.55 3.12
N PRO A 191 7.02 2.58 2.27
CA PRO A 191 8.22 3.42 2.27
C PRO A 191 8.33 4.35 3.47
N SER A 192 7.28 4.51 4.27
CA SER A 192 7.05 5.46 5.36
C SER A 192 7.01 6.92 4.90
N ALA A 193 6.01 7.65 5.35
CA ALA A 193 5.97 9.11 5.24
C ALA A 193 7.01 9.74 6.17
N TRP A 194 7.48 10.95 5.85
CA TRP A 194 8.52 11.63 6.61
C TRP A 194 8.34 13.15 6.62
N PHE A 195 8.95 13.78 7.62
CA PHE A 195 9.09 15.23 7.74
C PHE A 195 10.48 15.61 8.30
N PHE A 196 10.80 16.89 8.30
CA PHE A 196 11.99 17.39 9.01
C PHE A 196 11.61 17.96 10.38
N LEU A 197 12.35 17.54 11.40
CA LEU A 197 12.39 18.16 12.71
C LEU A 197 13.79 18.75 12.88
N ASN A 198 13.90 20.08 12.92
CA ASN A 198 15.20 20.77 13.02
C ASN A 198 16.21 20.30 11.95
N ASN A 199 15.80 20.25 10.70
CA ASN A 199 16.60 19.77 9.55
C ASN A 199 17.00 18.29 9.62
N ARG A 200 16.54 17.52 10.61
CA ARG A 200 16.74 16.08 10.68
C ARG A 200 15.50 15.37 10.15
N ARG A 201 15.67 14.48 9.19
CA ARG A 201 14.55 13.70 8.65
C ARG A 201 14.06 12.68 9.66
N ILE A 202 12.74 12.68 9.89
CA ILE A 202 12.02 11.75 10.76
C ILE A 202 10.99 11.01 9.90
N LYS A 203 11.13 9.71 9.75
CA LYS A 203 10.05 8.88 9.19
C LYS A 203 9.02 8.60 10.28
N VAL A 204 7.74 8.65 9.92
CA VAL A 204 6.64 8.36 10.82
C VAL A 204 5.99 7.05 10.40
N GLN A 205 5.85 6.14 11.35
CA GLN A 205 5.38 4.78 11.07
C GLN A 205 4.05 4.46 11.76
N LYS A 206 3.75 5.15 12.89
CA LYS A 206 2.47 5.04 13.55
C LYS A 206 2.07 6.37 14.17
N THR A 207 0.81 6.71 13.99
CA THR A 207 0.18 7.88 14.61
C THR A 207 -1.22 7.53 15.11
N LEU A 208 -1.71 8.32 16.06
CA LEU A 208 -3.10 8.32 16.52
C LEU A 208 -3.63 9.75 16.50
N ILE A 209 -4.92 9.90 16.22
CA ILE A 209 -5.60 11.19 16.37
C ILE A 209 -6.13 11.28 17.80
N THR A 210 -5.79 12.35 18.49
CA THR A 210 -6.15 12.61 19.89
C THR A 210 -6.62 14.06 20.09
N GLU A 211 -7.04 14.38 21.29
CA GLU A 211 -7.43 15.75 21.65
C GLU A 211 -6.20 16.63 21.87
N VAL A 212 -6.35 17.94 21.59
CA VAL A 212 -5.30 18.94 21.82
C VAL A 212 -5.15 19.17 23.34
N LYS A 213 -3.92 19.04 23.85
CA LYS A 213 -3.59 19.34 25.26
C LYS A 213 -3.19 20.80 25.44
N ASN A 214 -2.37 21.34 24.52
CA ASN A 214 -1.91 22.73 24.57
C ASN A 214 -2.21 23.41 23.23
N PRO A 215 -3.32 24.17 23.10
CA PRO A 215 -3.73 24.76 21.81
C PRO A 215 -2.80 25.90 21.33
N ASN A 216 -1.90 26.43 22.15
CA ASN A 216 -1.05 27.56 21.83
C ASN A 216 0.28 27.15 21.18
N SER A 217 0.52 25.86 20.98
CA SER A 217 1.75 25.34 20.39
C SER A 217 1.47 24.45 19.20
N ARG A 218 2.26 24.58 18.14
CA ARG A 218 2.20 23.65 16.98
C ARG A 218 2.74 22.28 17.37
N ILE A 219 3.82 22.25 18.15
CA ILE A 219 4.39 21.03 18.72
C ILE A 219 4.08 21.03 20.20
N ASP A 220 3.49 19.97 20.72
CA ASP A 220 3.16 19.82 22.13
C ASP A 220 3.79 18.53 22.68
N THR A 221 4.57 18.65 23.76
CA THR A 221 5.28 17.54 24.38
C THR A 221 5.58 17.83 25.85
N ASP A 222 5.63 16.79 26.67
CA ASP A 222 6.17 16.84 28.02
C ASP A 222 7.67 16.46 28.08
N ASN A 223 8.27 16.19 26.90
CA ASN A 223 9.65 15.69 26.74
C ASN A 223 9.91 14.34 27.46
N LYS A 224 8.86 13.56 27.71
CA LYS A 224 8.94 12.27 28.41
C LYS A 224 8.09 11.18 27.77
N SER A 225 6.79 11.47 27.62
CA SER A 225 5.82 10.44 27.29
C SER A 225 5.09 10.62 25.98
N TYR A 226 5.01 11.84 25.43
CA TYR A 226 4.29 12.09 24.17
C TYR A 226 4.92 13.21 23.34
N LEU A 227 4.66 13.16 22.03
CA LEU A 227 4.95 14.21 21.07
C LEU A 227 3.76 14.34 20.12
N HIS A 228 3.08 15.47 20.20
CA HIS A 228 1.91 15.79 19.41
C HIS A 228 2.19 16.91 18.42
N ILE A 229 1.62 16.80 17.24
CA ILE A 229 1.53 17.88 16.26
C ILE A 229 0.08 18.37 16.30
N ASN A 230 -0.12 19.61 16.72
CA ASN A 230 -1.45 20.18 16.88
C ASN A 230 -2.00 20.70 15.56
N PHE A 231 -3.25 20.37 15.31
CA PHE A 231 -4.13 20.94 14.31
C PHE A 231 -5.18 21.78 15.03
N LYS A 232 -6.12 22.34 14.30
CA LYS A 232 -7.10 23.28 14.89
C LYS A 232 -7.81 22.72 16.12
N ASP A 233 -8.44 21.55 15.98
CA ASP A 233 -9.32 20.99 17.01
C ASP A 233 -8.81 19.65 17.56
N LYS A 234 -7.79 19.08 16.94
CA LYS A 234 -7.22 17.77 17.28
C LYS A 234 -5.71 17.77 17.17
N ALA A 235 -5.09 16.78 17.76
CA ALA A 235 -3.65 16.56 17.69
C ALA A 235 -3.32 15.21 17.07
N LEU A 236 -2.24 15.17 16.32
CA LEU A 236 -1.66 13.94 15.81
C LEU A 236 -0.57 13.48 16.76
N SER A 237 -0.82 12.42 17.51
CA SER A 237 0.17 11.77 18.37
C SER A 237 1.11 10.94 17.54
N LEU A 238 2.42 11.19 17.63
CA LEU A 238 3.45 10.37 17.02
C LEU A 238 3.76 9.19 17.96
N GLU A 239 3.55 7.96 17.51
CA GLU A 239 3.73 6.76 18.33
C GLU A 239 5.04 6.04 18.03
N ILE A 240 5.27 5.73 16.75
CA ILE A 240 6.48 5.06 16.26
C ILE A 240 7.10 5.89 15.16
N ILE A 241 8.38 6.21 15.35
CA ILE A 241 9.15 7.01 14.41
C ILE A 241 10.50 6.35 14.10
N GLN A 242 11.12 6.81 13.02
CA GLN A 242 12.48 6.44 12.67
C GLN A 242 13.29 7.69 12.32
N PRO A 243 14.10 8.22 13.24
CA PRO A 243 15.04 9.29 12.96
C PRO A 243 16.11 8.83 11.95
N GLU A 244 16.58 9.74 11.12
CA GLU A 244 17.63 9.47 10.14
C GLU A 244 18.87 8.83 10.78
N GLY A 245 19.36 7.73 10.17
CA GLY A 245 20.51 6.97 10.68
C GLY A 245 20.23 6.14 11.94
N LYS A 246 18.97 6.03 12.39
CA LYS A 246 18.60 5.24 13.57
C LYS A 246 17.59 4.14 13.20
N LYS A 247 17.42 3.18 14.10
CA LYS A 247 16.33 2.21 14.04
C LYS A 247 15.00 2.87 14.42
N SER A 248 13.91 2.25 14.02
CA SER A 248 12.57 2.60 14.49
C SER A 248 12.47 2.47 16.00
N MET A 249 11.78 3.41 16.63
CA MET A 249 11.61 3.46 18.08
C MET A 249 10.27 4.11 18.43
N ASP A 250 9.76 3.81 19.61
CA ASP A 250 8.62 4.52 20.19
C ASP A 250 9.01 5.94 20.59
N ILE A 251 7.99 6.78 20.77
CA ILE A 251 8.21 8.21 21.04
C ILE A 251 8.87 8.45 22.39
N MET A 252 8.61 7.63 23.42
CA MET A 252 9.23 7.78 24.73
C MET A 252 10.74 7.54 24.66
N SER A 253 11.17 6.48 23.94
CA SER A 253 12.59 6.20 23.70
C SER A 253 13.27 7.34 22.92
N PHE A 254 12.57 7.95 21.96
CA PHE A 254 13.09 9.10 21.24
C PHE A 254 13.29 10.31 22.15
N LEU A 255 12.33 10.64 23.03
CA LEU A 255 12.37 11.78 23.93
C LEU A 255 13.43 11.64 25.03
N GLN A 256 13.82 10.43 25.44
CA GLN A 256 14.92 10.23 26.39
C GLN A 256 16.26 10.79 25.91
N GLY A 257 16.47 10.84 24.59
CA GLY A 257 17.72 11.35 24.00
C GLY A 257 17.58 12.67 23.24
N ASN A 258 16.37 13.27 23.20
CA ASN A 258 16.07 14.47 22.43
C ASN A 258 15.10 15.35 23.21
N SER A 259 15.53 16.59 23.52
CA SER A 259 14.64 17.60 24.09
C SER A 259 14.05 18.45 22.98
N ILE A 260 12.73 18.64 23.00
CA ILE A 260 11.98 19.42 22.03
C ILE A 260 11.43 20.66 22.72
N GLY A 261 11.70 21.83 22.14
CA GLY A 261 11.25 23.12 22.67
C GLY A 261 10.31 23.86 21.72
N ASN A 262 9.75 24.96 22.19
CA ASN A 262 8.81 25.79 21.41
C ASN A 262 9.46 26.46 20.18
N SER A 263 10.79 26.48 20.09
CA SER A 263 11.53 27.02 18.93
C SER A 263 11.80 25.98 17.84
N ASP A 264 11.45 24.72 18.08
CA ASP A 264 11.68 23.65 17.12
C ASP A 264 10.73 23.76 15.93
N VAL A 265 11.25 23.48 14.74
CA VAL A 265 10.56 23.67 13.47
C VAL A 265 10.28 22.33 12.82
N ILE A 266 9.03 22.15 12.39
CA ILE A 266 8.62 21.05 11.51
C ILE A 266 8.42 21.56 10.07
N SER A 267 8.92 20.82 9.08
CA SER A 267 8.81 21.20 7.66
C SER A 267 8.76 19.97 6.72
#